data_07079dd5bba27b30b4e6c6e406f08420
#
_entry.id   07079dd5bba27b30b4e6c6e406f08420
#
_cell.length_a   1.000
_cell.length_b   1.000
_cell.length_c   1.000
_cell.angle_alpha   90.00
_cell.angle_beta   90.00
_cell.angle_gamma   90.00
#
_symmetry.space_group_name_H-M   'P 1'
#
loop_
_entity.id
_entity.type
_entity.pdbx_description
1 polymer ?
#
loop_
_entity_poly.entity_id
_entity_poly.type
_entity_poly.pdbx_seq_one_letter_code
_entity_poly.pdbx_strand_id
1 'polypeptide(L)'
;MRTPNGGTIPQVAIDDAGTLHLIYYTGSMSSGDLFHVSRGPDAPDWSAPQPVNSQPHGVNGLGPIDAGQLAIGPDGLLHVTWFHKDPLRFYYARSDHKGRFEPQQTLSVKDEGGVETAPTVTTDDDGNVYVFWHADAVEDARRRVYMAVSRENGSLFDLPRAVSPEAEGACGCCGLRAVTDAEGVVHVSYRGAGDNIHRGMRLLSTADQGRTFSDQLIQPWKVGACPVATTTLGVGPEGTLVAWETEGQVYFADIERLDEPVSPPGEANFRRKNATVAVNDRGDTLLAWGDGPGFMSGGTLHWQLFDADGRPRGDEGSASEPIPARSVPTVAVRPDGSFVIVF
;
A
#
# COMPACT_ATOMS: atom_id res chain seq x y z
N MET A 1 -0.71 15.75 -8.20
CA MET A 1 -1.74 15.64 -9.27
C MET A 1 -3.02 15.10 -8.67
N ARG A 2 -4.17 15.54 -9.18
CA ARG A 2 -5.45 14.94 -8.81
C ARG A 2 -5.66 13.59 -9.47
N THR A 3 -6.33 12.68 -8.75
CA THR A 3 -6.83 11.44 -9.34
C THR A 3 -7.81 11.75 -10.48
N PRO A 4 -7.63 11.19 -11.69
CA PRO A 4 -8.50 11.50 -12.81
C PRO A 4 -9.93 10.97 -12.63
N ASN A 5 -10.87 11.50 -13.41
CA ASN A 5 -12.28 11.07 -13.47
C ASN A 5 -13.04 11.12 -12.12
N GLY A 6 -12.57 11.93 -11.18
CA GLY A 6 -13.17 12.00 -9.84
C GLY A 6 -12.94 10.75 -8.99
N GLY A 7 -11.97 9.93 -9.36
CA GLY A 7 -11.59 8.75 -8.60
C GLY A 7 -10.98 9.06 -7.24
N THR A 8 -10.95 8.07 -6.36
CA THR A 8 -10.39 8.14 -5.02
C THR A 8 -9.46 6.96 -4.75
N ILE A 9 -8.70 7.02 -3.69
CA ILE A 9 -7.79 5.95 -3.21
C ILE A 9 -6.84 5.52 -4.33
N PRO A 10 -6.06 6.45 -4.91
CA PRO A 10 -5.15 6.13 -5.99
C PRO A 10 -3.99 5.26 -5.52
N GLN A 11 -3.52 4.39 -6.42
CA GLN A 11 -2.24 3.72 -6.30
C GLN A 11 -1.46 3.90 -7.59
N VAL A 12 -0.25 4.42 -7.50
CA VAL A 12 0.62 4.70 -8.65
C VAL A 12 1.86 3.82 -8.64
N ALA A 13 2.24 3.33 -9.80
CA ALA A 13 3.53 2.71 -10.07
C ALA A 13 4.09 3.28 -11.38
N ILE A 14 5.40 3.20 -11.57
CA ILE A 14 6.08 3.67 -12.79
C ILE A 14 6.85 2.50 -13.37
N ASP A 15 6.69 2.24 -14.65
CA ASP A 15 7.46 1.22 -15.37
C ASP A 15 8.84 1.75 -15.81
N ASP A 16 9.69 0.84 -16.31
CA ASP A 16 11.05 1.17 -16.77
C ASP A 16 11.07 2.17 -17.95
N ALA A 17 9.97 2.28 -18.70
CA ALA A 17 9.82 3.27 -19.76
C ALA A 17 9.39 4.65 -19.23
N GLY A 18 9.17 4.80 -17.93
CA GLY A 18 8.72 6.02 -17.28
C GLY A 18 7.21 6.28 -17.41
N THR A 19 6.44 5.27 -17.81
CA THR A 19 4.98 5.37 -17.87
C THR A 19 4.41 5.28 -16.46
N LEU A 20 3.60 6.25 -16.07
CA LEU A 20 2.80 6.16 -14.85
C LEU A 20 1.60 5.24 -15.10
N HIS A 21 1.47 4.23 -14.27
CA HIS A 21 0.29 3.39 -14.15
C HIS A 21 -0.45 3.75 -12.88
N LEU A 22 -1.72 4.08 -12.99
CA LEU A 22 -2.54 4.50 -11.87
C LEU A 22 -3.81 3.65 -11.82
N ILE A 23 -4.07 3.01 -10.69
CA ILE A 23 -5.39 2.49 -10.39
C ILE A 23 -6.11 3.40 -9.41
N TYR A 24 -7.42 3.50 -9.53
CA TYR A 24 -8.27 4.30 -8.66
C TYR A 24 -9.67 3.71 -8.54
N TYR A 25 -10.31 4.04 -7.44
CA TYR A 25 -11.67 3.60 -7.12
C TYR A 25 -12.71 4.62 -7.55
N THR A 26 -13.86 4.13 -8.04
CA THR A 26 -15.08 4.92 -8.22
C THR A 26 -16.28 4.15 -7.69
N GLY A 27 -17.15 4.83 -6.96
CA GLY A 27 -18.36 4.20 -6.43
C GLY A 27 -18.77 4.71 -5.06
N SER A 28 -19.67 3.94 -4.42
CA SER A 28 -20.13 4.19 -3.05
C SER A 28 -19.17 3.55 -2.04
N MET A 29 -19.42 3.70 -0.74
CA MET A 29 -18.59 3.05 0.30
C MET A 29 -18.56 1.52 0.22
N SER A 30 -19.65 0.90 -0.20
CA SER A 30 -19.82 -0.56 -0.16
C SER A 30 -19.79 -1.23 -1.53
N SER A 31 -19.76 -0.46 -2.61
CA SER A 31 -19.91 -1.01 -3.96
C SER A 31 -19.37 -0.04 -5.00
N GLY A 32 -18.43 -0.48 -5.77
CA GLY A 32 -17.84 0.29 -6.86
C GLY A 32 -16.87 -0.53 -7.68
N ASP A 33 -16.07 0.16 -8.47
CA ASP A 33 -15.18 -0.43 -9.45
C ASP A 33 -13.78 0.20 -9.39
N LEU A 34 -12.78 -0.59 -9.75
CA LEU A 34 -11.41 -0.15 -9.98
C LEU A 34 -11.20 0.11 -11.47
N PHE A 35 -10.54 1.21 -11.75
CA PHE A 35 -10.09 1.56 -13.09
C PHE A 35 -8.59 1.77 -13.12
N HIS A 36 -7.98 1.39 -14.22
CA HIS A 36 -6.59 1.68 -14.55
C HIS A 36 -6.54 2.74 -15.64
N VAL A 37 -5.59 3.65 -15.50
CA VAL A 37 -5.15 4.58 -16.54
C VAL A 37 -3.64 4.61 -16.58
N SER A 38 -3.07 4.94 -17.75
CA SER A 38 -1.63 5.12 -17.90
C SER A 38 -1.33 6.50 -18.50
N ARG A 39 -0.11 6.99 -18.23
CA ARG A 39 0.39 8.24 -18.79
C ARG A 39 1.87 8.11 -19.08
N GLY A 40 2.22 8.09 -20.37
CA GLY A 40 3.62 8.10 -20.80
C GLY A 40 4.36 9.38 -20.35
N PRO A 41 5.70 9.37 -20.33
CA PRO A 41 6.50 10.49 -19.83
C PRO A 41 6.20 11.80 -20.55
N ASP A 42 5.99 11.76 -21.87
CA ASP A 42 5.71 12.94 -22.71
C ASP A 42 4.21 13.14 -22.99
N ALA A 43 3.34 12.27 -22.48
CA ALA A 43 1.90 12.38 -22.73
C ALA A 43 1.29 13.50 -21.87
N PRO A 44 0.49 14.42 -22.48
CA PRO A 44 -0.16 15.49 -21.72
C PRO A 44 -1.26 14.96 -20.81
N ASP A 45 -1.95 13.90 -21.22
CA ASP A 45 -3.15 13.39 -20.57
C ASP A 45 -3.05 11.90 -20.20
N TRP A 46 -3.93 11.46 -19.33
CA TRP A 46 -4.14 10.04 -19.00
C TRP A 46 -4.83 9.31 -20.17
N SER A 47 -4.54 8.03 -20.30
CA SER A 47 -5.27 7.15 -21.22
C SER A 47 -6.76 7.06 -20.88
N ALA A 48 -7.56 6.48 -21.77
CA ALA A 48 -8.93 6.10 -21.44
C ALA A 48 -8.94 5.07 -20.30
N PRO A 49 -9.88 5.18 -19.32
CA PRO A 49 -9.98 4.23 -18.23
C PRO A 49 -10.27 2.80 -18.70
N GLN A 50 -9.54 1.84 -18.16
CA GLN A 50 -9.76 0.40 -18.36
C GLN A 50 -10.29 -0.20 -17.06
N PRO A 51 -11.39 -0.97 -17.06
CA PRO A 51 -11.87 -1.65 -15.88
C PRO A 51 -10.88 -2.74 -15.43
N VAL A 52 -10.61 -2.79 -14.12
CA VAL A 52 -9.74 -3.82 -13.50
C VAL A 52 -10.56 -5.02 -13.08
N ASN A 53 -11.62 -4.80 -12.29
CA ASN A 53 -12.51 -5.88 -11.86
C ASN A 53 -13.46 -6.29 -12.98
N SER A 54 -13.59 -7.60 -13.21
CA SER A 54 -14.47 -8.16 -14.25
C SER A 54 -15.93 -8.30 -13.81
N GLN A 55 -16.19 -8.25 -12.50
CA GLN A 55 -17.54 -8.23 -11.93
C GLN A 55 -17.90 -6.81 -11.52
N PRO A 56 -18.86 -6.14 -12.18
CA PRO A 56 -19.24 -4.78 -11.84
C PRO A 56 -19.65 -4.65 -10.38
N HIS A 57 -19.27 -3.53 -9.77
CA HIS A 57 -19.55 -3.22 -8.37
C HIS A 57 -18.94 -4.18 -7.35
N GLY A 58 -17.92 -4.94 -7.75
CA GLY A 58 -17.24 -5.96 -6.96
C GLY A 58 -16.10 -5.45 -6.08
N VAL A 59 -16.03 -4.15 -5.79
CA VAL A 59 -14.97 -3.53 -5.00
C VAL A 59 -15.56 -2.70 -3.87
N ASN A 60 -14.94 -2.77 -2.69
CA ASN A 60 -15.26 -1.88 -1.57
C ASN A 60 -14.36 -0.64 -1.56
N GLY A 61 -14.91 0.48 -1.08
CA GLY A 61 -14.20 1.76 -0.93
C GLY A 61 -14.63 2.49 0.34
N LEU A 62 -14.58 1.80 1.48
CA LEU A 62 -14.99 2.30 2.80
C LEU A 62 -14.09 3.43 3.29
N GLY A 63 -12.81 3.41 2.93
CA GLY A 63 -11.86 4.40 3.45
C GLY A 63 -10.47 4.27 2.82
N PRO A 64 -9.49 4.94 3.40
CA PRO A 64 -8.13 5.07 2.85
C PRO A 64 -7.36 3.74 2.76
N ILE A 65 -7.82 2.71 3.42
CA ILE A 65 -7.19 1.40 3.53
C ILE A 65 -7.78 0.35 2.60
N ASP A 66 -8.80 0.71 1.85
CA ASP A 66 -9.59 -0.20 1.03
C ASP A 66 -9.14 -0.21 -0.43
N ALA A 67 -9.93 -0.25 -1.37
CA ALA A 67 -9.68 -0.24 -2.81
C ALA A 67 -8.59 -1.26 -3.24
N GLY A 68 -7.84 -0.95 -4.25
CA GLY A 68 -6.88 -1.88 -4.85
C GLY A 68 -5.43 -1.53 -4.54
N GLN A 69 -4.58 -2.54 -4.69
CA GLN A 69 -3.12 -2.39 -4.68
C GLN A 69 -2.55 -2.84 -6.01
N LEU A 70 -1.50 -2.17 -6.47
CA LEU A 70 -0.88 -2.35 -7.78
C LEU A 70 0.61 -2.70 -7.64
N ALA A 71 1.07 -3.70 -8.39
CA ALA A 71 2.48 -3.96 -8.66
C ALA A 71 2.70 -4.13 -10.16
N ILE A 72 3.93 -3.88 -10.63
CA ILE A 72 4.38 -4.13 -12.00
C ILE A 72 5.34 -5.32 -11.95
N GLY A 73 5.08 -6.35 -12.74
CA GLY A 73 5.96 -7.51 -12.87
C GLY A 73 7.17 -7.22 -13.78
N PRO A 74 8.20 -8.08 -13.75
CA PRO A 74 9.41 -7.91 -14.56
C PRO A 74 9.16 -7.98 -16.07
N ASP A 75 8.03 -8.52 -16.49
CA ASP A 75 7.55 -8.54 -17.88
C ASP A 75 6.67 -7.34 -18.26
N GLY A 76 6.50 -6.38 -17.33
CA GLY A 76 5.67 -5.19 -17.49
C GLY A 76 4.17 -5.43 -17.34
N LEU A 77 3.73 -6.62 -16.92
CA LEU A 77 2.33 -6.86 -16.62
C LEU A 77 1.96 -6.20 -15.30
N LEU A 78 0.73 -5.70 -15.23
CA LEU A 78 0.17 -5.10 -14.03
C LEU A 78 -0.55 -6.16 -13.21
N HIS A 79 -0.23 -6.25 -11.94
CA HIS A 79 -0.83 -7.13 -10.97
C HIS A 79 -1.65 -6.31 -9.99
N VAL A 80 -2.96 -6.56 -9.90
CA VAL A 80 -3.85 -5.78 -9.04
C VAL A 80 -4.62 -6.72 -8.13
N THR A 81 -4.73 -6.34 -6.86
CA THR A 81 -5.49 -7.07 -5.86
C THR A 81 -6.43 -6.13 -5.11
N TRP A 82 -7.58 -6.63 -4.70
CA TRP A 82 -8.61 -5.89 -3.96
C TRP A 82 -9.49 -6.84 -3.16
N PHE A 83 -10.43 -6.31 -2.40
CA PHE A 83 -11.40 -7.11 -1.68
C PHE A 83 -12.84 -6.61 -1.87
N HIS A 84 -13.76 -7.51 -1.60
CA HIS A 84 -15.19 -7.24 -1.42
C HIS A 84 -15.63 -7.77 -0.07
N LYS A 85 -16.41 -6.99 0.68
CA LYS A 85 -16.71 -7.26 2.09
C LYS A 85 -17.87 -8.23 2.29
N ASP A 86 -18.85 -8.25 1.41
CA ASP A 86 -20.07 -9.03 1.57
C ASP A 86 -20.45 -9.78 0.28
N PRO A 87 -20.12 -11.07 0.16
CA PRO A 87 -19.28 -11.84 1.08
C PRO A 87 -17.81 -11.42 1.05
N LEU A 88 -17.10 -11.59 2.17
CA LEU A 88 -15.67 -11.27 2.21
C LEU A 88 -14.91 -12.17 1.23
N ARG A 89 -14.27 -11.55 0.25
CA ARG A 89 -13.43 -12.22 -0.75
C ARG A 89 -12.26 -11.32 -1.11
N PHE A 90 -11.11 -11.94 -1.31
CA PHE A 90 -9.92 -11.30 -1.85
C PHE A 90 -9.76 -11.72 -3.30
N TYR A 91 -9.56 -10.73 -4.16
CA TYR A 91 -9.49 -10.89 -5.59
C TYR A 91 -8.14 -10.43 -6.13
N TYR A 92 -7.79 -10.98 -7.27
CA TYR A 92 -6.63 -10.63 -8.03
C TYR A 92 -6.96 -10.63 -9.53
N ALA A 93 -6.34 -9.71 -10.27
CA ALA A 93 -6.32 -9.73 -11.72
C ALA A 93 -4.95 -9.24 -12.22
N ARG A 94 -4.50 -9.78 -13.34
CA ARG A 94 -3.34 -9.24 -14.07
C ARG A 94 -3.77 -8.66 -15.41
N SER A 95 -2.99 -7.73 -15.92
CA SER A 95 -3.17 -7.20 -17.27
C SER A 95 -2.54 -8.11 -18.33
N ASP A 96 -2.95 -7.92 -19.59
CA ASP A 96 -2.13 -8.27 -20.75
C ASP A 96 -1.17 -7.12 -21.08
N HIS A 97 -0.24 -7.32 -22.03
CA HIS A 97 0.69 -6.28 -22.51
C HIS A 97 0.00 -5.09 -23.22
N LYS A 98 -1.32 -5.11 -23.38
CA LYS A 98 -2.14 -4.00 -23.89
C LYS A 98 -2.87 -3.25 -22.76
N GLY A 99 -2.59 -3.60 -21.51
CA GLY A 99 -3.21 -3.01 -20.33
C GLY A 99 -4.66 -3.43 -20.09
N ARG A 100 -5.15 -4.52 -20.72
CA ARG A 100 -6.48 -5.09 -20.48
C ARG A 100 -6.36 -6.17 -19.41
N PHE A 101 -7.23 -6.13 -18.41
CA PHE A 101 -7.22 -7.09 -17.32
C PHE A 101 -7.94 -8.39 -17.66
N GLU A 102 -7.35 -9.50 -17.25
CA GLU A 102 -7.97 -10.83 -17.31
C GLU A 102 -9.14 -10.91 -16.31
N PRO A 103 -10.06 -11.88 -16.48
CA PRO A 103 -11.09 -12.12 -15.47
C PRO A 103 -10.48 -12.35 -14.09
N GLN A 104 -11.07 -11.73 -13.07
CA GLN A 104 -10.56 -11.82 -11.71
C GLN A 104 -10.51 -13.24 -11.15
N GLN A 105 -9.47 -13.56 -10.40
CA GLN A 105 -9.32 -14.77 -9.62
C GLN A 105 -9.72 -14.51 -8.17
N THR A 106 -10.36 -15.49 -7.52
CA THR A 106 -10.63 -15.45 -6.08
C THR A 106 -9.48 -16.13 -5.33
N LEU A 107 -8.79 -15.39 -4.45
CA LEU A 107 -7.65 -15.89 -3.69
C LEU A 107 -8.05 -16.59 -2.39
N SER A 108 -9.18 -16.23 -1.80
CA SER A 108 -9.68 -16.84 -0.57
C SER A 108 -11.14 -17.23 -0.70
N VAL A 109 -11.48 -18.35 -0.09
CA VAL A 109 -12.86 -18.89 -0.06
C VAL A 109 -13.47 -18.88 1.34
N LYS A 110 -12.69 -18.50 2.38
CA LYS A 110 -13.19 -18.38 3.75
C LYS A 110 -13.73 -16.98 3.99
N ASP A 111 -14.92 -16.91 4.55
CA ASP A 111 -15.59 -15.69 4.97
C ASP A 111 -15.62 -15.62 6.49
N GLU A 112 -14.54 -15.11 7.07
CA GLU A 112 -14.40 -15.00 8.53
C GLU A 112 -14.75 -13.61 9.07
N GLY A 113 -15.05 -12.66 8.18
CA GLY A 113 -15.46 -11.30 8.55
C GLY A 113 -14.39 -10.48 9.26
N GLY A 114 -14.75 -9.31 9.73
CA GLY A 114 -13.89 -8.45 10.56
C GLY A 114 -12.69 -7.79 9.86
N VAL A 115 -12.51 -7.99 8.55
CA VAL A 115 -11.47 -7.33 7.75
C VAL A 115 -12.08 -6.16 6.99
N GLU A 116 -11.38 -5.03 7.01
CA GLU A 116 -11.80 -3.77 6.37
C GLU A 116 -10.65 -3.14 5.58
N THR A 117 -9.69 -3.94 5.11
CA THR A 117 -8.52 -3.46 4.38
C THR A 117 -8.25 -4.31 3.15
N ALA A 118 -7.81 -3.64 2.08
CA ALA A 118 -7.40 -4.31 0.86
C ALA A 118 -6.16 -5.19 1.08
N PRO A 119 -6.05 -6.30 0.34
CA PRO A 119 -4.81 -7.05 0.25
C PRO A 119 -3.72 -6.22 -0.44
N THR A 120 -2.44 -6.62 -0.29
CA THR A 120 -1.31 -6.01 -0.99
C THR A 120 -0.64 -7.02 -1.90
N VAL A 121 0.00 -6.54 -2.97
CA VAL A 121 0.67 -7.37 -3.97
C VAL A 121 2.07 -6.84 -4.25
N THR A 122 3.03 -7.75 -4.46
CA THR A 122 4.36 -7.46 -4.99
C THR A 122 4.82 -8.60 -5.89
N THR A 123 5.84 -8.36 -6.70
CA THR A 123 6.44 -9.34 -7.61
C THR A 123 7.95 -9.37 -7.41
N ASP A 124 8.60 -10.47 -7.74
CA ASP A 124 10.05 -10.56 -7.83
C ASP A 124 10.54 -10.71 -9.28
N ASP A 125 11.85 -10.66 -9.49
CA ASP A 125 12.48 -10.76 -10.82
C ASP A 125 12.31 -12.13 -11.49
N ASP A 126 12.00 -13.18 -10.71
CA ASP A 126 11.65 -14.51 -11.22
C ASP A 126 10.20 -14.59 -11.74
N GLY A 127 9.43 -13.52 -11.61
CA GLY A 127 8.00 -13.46 -11.97
C GLY A 127 7.08 -14.12 -10.97
N ASN A 128 7.54 -14.38 -9.74
CA ASN A 128 6.63 -14.78 -8.68
C ASN A 128 5.77 -13.60 -8.27
N VAL A 129 4.49 -13.86 -7.98
CA VAL A 129 3.53 -12.85 -7.50
C VAL A 129 3.11 -13.22 -6.08
N TYR A 130 3.30 -12.31 -5.16
CA TYR A 130 2.98 -12.48 -3.74
C TYR A 130 1.81 -11.59 -3.36
N VAL A 131 0.76 -12.18 -2.80
CA VAL A 131 -0.40 -11.43 -2.30
C VAL A 131 -0.55 -11.70 -0.82
N PHE A 132 -0.71 -10.63 -0.02
CA PHE A 132 -0.86 -10.71 1.42
C PHE A 132 -2.16 -10.03 1.87
N TRP A 133 -2.83 -10.60 2.88
CA TRP A 133 -4.04 -10.05 3.48
C TRP A 133 -4.23 -10.49 4.93
N HIS A 134 -5.14 -9.85 5.63
CA HIS A 134 -5.53 -10.24 6.97
C HIS A 134 -6.63 -11.31 6.92
N ALA A 135 -6.49 -12.39 7.68
CA ALA A 135 -7.49 -13.47 7.75
C ALA A 135 -7.41 -14.25 9.07
N ASP A 136 -8.23 -15.30 9.16
CA ASP A 136 -8.28 -16.38 10.15
C ASP A 136 -9.18 -16.12 11.35
N ALA A 137 -9.40 -14.89 11.80
CA ALA A 137 -10.27 -14.62 12.94
C ALA A 137 -10.96 -13.25 12.83
N VAL A 138 -12.13 -13.14 13.45
CA VAL A 138 -12.83 -11.86 13.59
C VAL A 138 -12.11 -10.96 14.61
N GLU A 139 -11.57 -11.54 15.68
CA GLU A 139 -10.81 -10.81 16.70
C GLU A 139 -9.40 -10.49 16.20
N ASP A 140 -9.01 -9.22 16.23
CA ASP A 140 -7.71 -8.74 15.78
C ASP A 140 -6.52 -9.45 16.47
N ALA A 141 -6.63 -9.75 17.77
CA ALA A 141 -5.58 -10.44 18.54
C ALA A 141 -5.30 -11.87 18.04
N ARG A 142 -6.24 -12.48 17.34
CA ARG A 142 -6.13 -13.85 16.80
C ARG A 142 -5.96 -13.85 15.27
N ARG A 143 -6.21 -12.70 14.63
CA ARG A 143 -6.05 -12.55 13.18
C ARG A 143 -4.58 -12.60 12.79
N ARG A 144 -4.31 -13.08 11.59
CA ARG A 144 -2.96 -13.21 11.07
C ARG A 144 -2.85 -12.59 9.67
N VAL A 145 -1.63 -12.28 9.28
CA VAL A 145 -1.31 -12.01 7.88
C VAL A 145 -1.17 -13.35 7.15
N TYR A 146 -1.92 -13.51 6.07
CA TYR A 146 -1.88 -14.64 5.16
C TYR A 146 -1.22 -14.26 3.87
N MET A 147 -0.67 -15.24 3.18
CA MET A 147 -0.02 -15.11 1.88
C MET A 147 -0.50 -16.20 0.92
N ALA A 148 -0.70 -15.82 -0.34
CA ALA A 148 -0.73 -16.72 -1.49
C ALA A 148 0.39 -16.32 -2.46
N VAL A 149 1.03 -17.29 -3.07
CA VAL A 149 2.10 -17.08 -4.06
C VAL A 149 1.70 -17.72 -5.38
N SER A 150 1.91 -17.01 -6.47
CA SER A 150 1.94 -17.59 -7.82
C SER A 150 3.39 -17.66 -8.29
N ARG A 151 3.79 -18.83 -8.78
CA ARG A 151 5.10 -19.06 -9.42
C ARG A 151 5.00 -19.08 -10.93
N GLU A 152 3.85 -18.69 -11.45
CA GLU A 152 3.48 -18.69 -12.86
C GLU A 152 2.96 -17.33 -13.28
N ASN A 153 3.60 -16.26 -12.79
CA ASN A 153 3.28 -14.88 -13.13
C ASN A 153 1.78 -14.54 -12.92
N GLY A 154 1.21 -14.95 -11.79
CA GLY A 154 -0.19 -14.69 -11.45
C GLY A 154 -1.21 -15.61 -12.13
N SER A 155 -0.79 -16.62 -12.92
CA SER A 155 -1.72 -17.54 -13.59
C SER A 155 -2.44 -18.46 -12.61
N LEU A 156 -1.73 -18.95 -11.61
CA LEU A 156 -2.23 -19.87 -10.58
C LEU A 156 -1.56 -19.52 -9.25
N PHE A 157 -2.34 -19.51 -8.17
CA PHE A 157 -1.84 -19.28 -6.82
C PHE A 157 -1.85 -20.56 -5.99
N ASP A 158 -0.82 -20.72 -5.15
CA ASP A 158 -0.79 -21.74 -4.11
C ASP A 158 -1.91 -21.53 -3.09
N LEU A 159 -2.23 -22.55 -2.29
CA LEU A 159 -3.17 -22.40 -1.19
C LEU A 159 -2.66 -21.38 -0.16
N PRO A 160 -3.51 -20.47 0.31
CA PRO A 160 -3.11 -19.48 1.30
C PRO A 160 -2.62 -20.09 2.60
N ARG A 161 -1.61 -19.45 3.22
CA ARG A 161 -1.12 -19.83 4.55
C ARG A 161 -0.80 -18.61 5.41
N ALA A 162 -0.91 -18.77 6.72
CA ALA A 162 -0.50 -17.75 7.67
C ALA A 162 1.02 -17.56 7.70
N VAL A 163 1.48 -16.31 7.73
CA VAL A 163 2.90 -15.95 7.71
C VAL A 163 3.34 -15.07 8.89
N SER A 164 2.42 -14.36 9.56
CA SER A 164 2.75 -13.60 10.77
C SER A 164 2.74 -14.50 12.00
N PRO A 165 3.45 -14.13 13.09
CA PRO A 165 3.36 -14.84 14.38
C PRO A 165 1.95 -14.79 14.96
N GLU A 166 1.51 -15.88 15.60
CA GLU A 166 0.18 -15.96 16.20
C GLU A 166 -0.01 -14.99 17.37
N ALA A 167 1.03 -14.82 18.19
CA ALA A 167 0.95 -13.99 19.41
C ALA A 167 0.82 -12.48 19.12
N GLU A 168 1.17 -12.04 17.92
CA GLU A 168 1.23 -10.61 17.58
C GLU A 168 -0.09 -10.06 17.07
N GLY A 169 -1.00 -10.92 16.67
CA GLY A 169 -2.26 -10.52 16.05
C GLY A 169 -2.08 -9.69 14.77
N ALA A 170 -3.17 -9.26 14.17
CA ALA A 170 -3.14 -8.35 13.02
C ALA A 170 -4.38 -7.45 13.00
N CYS A 171 -4.17 -6.14 12.89
CA CYS A 171 -5.24 -5.14 12.89
C CYS A 171 -5.98 -5.15 11.55
N GLY A 172 -7.20 -5.70 11.52
CA GLY A 172 -7.99 -5.86 10.30
C GLY A 172 -8.53 -4.56 9.69
N CYS A 173 -8.35 -3.44 10.35
CA CYS A 173 -8.76 -2.11 9.88
C CYS A 173 -7.56 -1.19 9.60
N CYS A 174 -6.34 -1.73 9.52
CA CYS A 174 -5.15 -0.99 9.14
C CYS A 174 -4.58 -1.55 7.84
N GLY A 175 -4.14 -0.67 6.94
CA GLY A 175 -3.52 -1.07 5.69
C GLY A 175 -2.24 -1.87 5.92
N LEU A 176 -1.95 -2.77 5.01
CA LEU A 176 -0.65 -3.44 4.91
C LEU A 176 -0.05 -3.14 3.53
N ARG A 177 1.28 -3.23 3.44
CA ARG A 177 2.00 -2.97 2.19
C ARG A 177 3.13 -3.98 2.01
N ALA A 178 3.27 -4.50 0.79
CA ALA A 178 4.38 -5.35 0.39
C ALA A 178 5.22 -4.69 -0.71
N VAL A 179 6.52 -4.93 -0.67
CA VAL A 179 7.46 -4.65 -1.76
C VAL A 179 8.47 -5.79 -1.83
N THR A 180 9.12 -5.93 -2.99
CA THR A 180 10.32 -6.74 -3.16
C THR A 180 11.48 -5.80 -3.38
N ASP A 181 12.57 -5.97 -2.64
CA ASP A 181 13.77 -5.17 -2.80
C ASP A 181 14.66 -5.66 -3.96
N ALA A 182 15.77 -4.96 -4.18
CA ALA A 182 16.72 -5.27 -5.25
C ALA A 182 17.45 -6.61 -5.06
N GLU A 183 17.49 -7.14 -3.85
CA GLU A 183 18.06 -8.44 -3.49
C GLU A 183 17.04 -9.59 -3.63
N GLY A 184 15.78 -9.28 -4.01
CA GLY A 184 14.68 -10.24 -4.13
C GLY A 184 14.05 -10.62 -2.78
N VAL A 185 14.34 -9.87 -1.71
CA VAL A 185 13.69 -10.07 -0.41
C VAL A 185 12.32 -9.40 -0.43
N VAL A 186 11.30 -10.13 -0.04
CA VAL A 186 9.94 -9.59 0.09
C VAL A 186 9.72 -9.07 1.50
N HIS A 187 9.33 -7.81 1.62
CA HIS A 187 9.01 -7.13 2.87
C HIS A 187 7.54 -6.80 2.94
N VAL A 188 6.92 -7.00 4.11
CA VAL A 188 5.50 -6.68 4.36
C VAL A 188 5.36 -5.92 5.66
N SER A 189 5.00 -4.64 5.58
CA SER A 189 4.66 -3.86 6.77
C SER A 189 3.17 -4.03 7.11
N TYR A 190 2.87 -4.23 8.40
CA TYR A 190 1.51 -4.38 8.90
C TYR A 190 1.40 -3.88 10.34
N ARG A 191 0.19 -3.63 10.78
CA ARG A 191 -0.06 -3.28 12.18
C ARG A 191 -0.46 -4.51 12.99
N GLY A 192 0.29 -4.79 14.05
CA GLY A 192 -0.04 -5.82 15.02
C GLY A 192 -1.31 -5.49 15.82
N ALA A 193 -1.79 -6.46 16.59
CA ALA A 193 -2.97 -6.31 17.43
C ALA A 193 -2.93 -7.22 18.66
N GLY A 194 -1.74 -7.50 19.19
CA GLY A 194 -1.56 -8.35 20.37
C GLY A 194 -2.44 -7.92 21.53
N ASP A 195 -3.18 -8.87 22.12
CA ASP A 195 -4.17 -8.65 23.18
C ASP A 195 -5.22 -7.55 22.85
N ASN A 196 -5.45 -7.28 21.56
CA ASN A 196 -6.30 -6.20 21.03
C ASN A 196 -5.86 -4.77 21.39
N ILE A 197 -4.75 -4.58 22.08
CA ILE A 197 -4.24 -3.28 22.54
C ILE A 197 -2.80 -2.98 22.12
N HIS A 198 -1.98 -3.99 21.80
CA HIS A 198 -0.61 -3.79 21.34
C HIS A 198 -0.59 -3.58 19.80
N ARG A 199 -0.81 -2.33 19.40
CA ARG A 199 -0.96 -1.90 17.99
C ARG A 199 0.35 -1.42 17.37
N GLY A 200 1.47 -2.09 17.69
CA GLY A 200 2.78 -1.75 17.13
C GLY A 200 2.84 -1.98 15.60
N MET A 201 3.65 -1.19 14.91
CA MET A 201 4.00 -1.46 13.52
C MET A 201 5.03 -2.57 13.45
N ARG A 202 4.88 -3.48 12.51
CA ARG A 202 5.71 -4.66 12.34
C ARG A 202 6.11 -4.85 10.88
N LEU A 203 7.22 -5.54 10.68
CA LEU A 203 7.77 -5.89 9.37
C LEU A 203 7.97 -7.41 9.31
N LEU A 204 7.37 -8.06 8.33
CA LEU A 204 7.70 -9.42 7.92
C LEU A 204 8.69 -9.36 6.76
N SER A 205 9.68 -10.24 6.73
CA SER A 205 10.63 -10.33 5.62
C SER A 205 10.92 -11.79 5.27
N THR A 206 11.04 -12.08 3.98
CA THR A 206 11.37 -13.40 3.46
C THR A 206 12.37 -13.31 2.31
N ALA A 207 13.49 -14.03 2.42
CA ALA A 207 14.54 -14.14 1.40
C ALA A 207 14.50 -15.48 0.65
N ASP A 208 13.52 -16.33 0.93
CA ASP A 208 13.41 -17.69 0.40
C ASP A 208 12.10 -17.93 -0.37
N GLN A 209 11.63 -16.88 -1.07
CA GLN A 209 10.40 -16.89 -1.86
C GLN A 209 9.16 -17.27 -1.04
N GLY A 210 9.07 -16.73 0.19
CA GLY A 210 7.94 -16.92 1.06
C GLY A 210 7.91 -18.24 1.82
N ARG A 211 8.96 -19.05 1.87
CA ARG A 211 8.97 -20.31 2.64
C ARG A 211 9.03 -20.06 4.13
N THR A 212 9.89 -19.16 4.57
CA THR A 212 10.02 -18.70 5.96
C THR A 212 9.96 -17.18 6.06
N PHE A 213 9.58 -16.69 7.24
CA PHE A 213 9.50 -15.25 7.53
C PHE A 213 10.20 -14.94 8.84
N SER A 214 10.97 -13.86 8.85
CA SER A 214 11.31 -13.11 10.06
C SER A 214 10.20 -12.11 10.37
N ASP A 215 10.07 -11.73 11.63
CA ASP A 215 9.12 -10.74 12.09
C ASP A 215 9.82 -9.77 13.05
N GLN A 216 9.72 -8.48 12.78
CA GLN A 216 10.39 -7.42 13.54
C GLN A 216 9.39 -6.34 13.96
N LEU A 217 9.49 -5.89 15.21
CA LEU A 217 8.74 -4.74 15.70
C LEU A 217 9.43 -3.45 15.23
N ILE A 218 8.73 -2.63 14.44
CA ILE A 218 9.20 -1.31 14.00
C ILE A 218 9.04 -0.29 15.13
N GLN A 219 7.83 -0.15 15.64
CA GLN A 219 7.52 0.80 16.69
C GLN A 219 6.36 0.28 17.56
N PRO A 220 6.53 0.20 18.90
CA PRO A 220 5.45 -0.19 19.79
C PRO A 220 4.38 0.92 19.88
N TRP A 221 3.13 0.50 20.02
CA TRP A 221 2.03 1.38 20.37
C TRP A 221 0.99 0.61 21.17
N LYS A 222 0.55 1.20 22.27
CA LYS A 222 -0.48 0.61 23.11
C LYS A 222 -1.72 1.48 23.10
N VAL A 223 -2.76 1.02 22.41
CA VAL A 223 -4.03 1.74 22.27
C VAL A 223 -5.19 0.76 22.16
N GLY A 224 -6.24 0.99 22.97
CA GLY A 224 -7.48 0.21 22.94
C GLY A 224 -8.48 0.66 21.87
N ALA A 225 -7.99 1.09 20.70
CA ALA A 225 -8.81 1.57 19.60
C ALA A 225 -8.20 1.10 18.27
N CYS A 226 -9.00 1.13 17.20
CA CYS A 226 -8.55 0.87 15.85
C CYS A 226 -7.95 2.15 15.25
N PRO A 227 -6.64 2.18 14.93
CA PRO A 227 -6.00 3.40 14.43
C PRO A 227 -6.48 3.81 13.03
N VAL A 228 -6.92 2.86 12.20
CA VAL A 228 -7.29 3.09 10.79
C VAL A 228 -6.18 3.87 10.08
N ALA A 229 -5.00 3.29 10.00
CA ALA A 229 -3.81 3.90 9.43
C ALA A 229 -3.30 3.09 8.25
N THR A 230 -2.65 3.77 7.32
CA THR A 230 -1.90 3.12 6.24
C THR A 230 -0.42 3.02 6.61
N THR A 231 0.29 2.16 5.88
CA THR A 231 1.74 2.07 5.87
C THR A 231 2.20 1.96 4.42
N THR A 232 3.41 2.37 4.11
CA THR A 232 4.02 2.19 2.79
C THR A 232 5.47 1.77 2.90
N LEU A 233 5.98 1.17 1.84
CA LEU A 233 7.37 0.81 1.67
C LEU A 233 7.87 1.44 0.37
N GLY A 234 9.12 1.85 0.35
CA GLY A 234 9.79 2.40 -0.83
C GLY A 234 11.17 1.78 -0.98
N VAL A 235 11.45 1.19 -2.14
CA VAL A 235 12.76 0.63 -2.45
C VAL A 235 13.64 1.73 -3.06
N GLY A 236 14.83 1.89 -2.55
CA GLY A 236 15.82 2.85 -3.00
C GLY A 236 17.19 2.22 -3.25
N PRO A 237 18.18 3.01 -3.70
CA PRO A 237 19.50 2.50 -4.06
C PRO A 237 20.33 2.01 -2.85
N GLU A 238 20.00 2.47 -1.65
CA GLU A 238 20.74 2.14 -0.42
C GLU A 238 19.95 1.23 0.53
N GLY A 239 18.76 0.76 0.10
CA GLY A 239 17.90 -0.12 0.90
C GLY A 239 16.42 0.22 0.79
N THR A 240 15.64 -0.38 1.66
CA THR A 240 14.19 -0.25 1.68
C THR A 240 13.76 0.64 2.85
N LEU A 241 12.93 1.62 2.56
CA LEU A 241 12.32 2.48 3.57
C LEU A 241 10.92 2.00 3.92
N VAL A 242 10.55 2.06 5.18
CA VAL A 242 9.18 1.88 5.66
C VAL A 242 8.65 3.21 6.20
N ALA A 243 7.40 3.57 5.83
CA ALA A 243 6.71 4.73 6.41
C ALA A 243 5.42 4.30 7.10
N TRP A 244 5.15 4.90 8.26
CA TRP A 244 4.00 4.57 9.10
C TRP A 244 3.49 5.76 9.91
N GLU A 245 2.37 5.57 10.60
CA GLU A 245 1.83 6.51 11.58
C GLU A 245 1.75 5.85 12.95
N THR A 246 2.11 6.58 13.99
CA THR A 246 1.88 6.21 15.39
C THR A 246 1.57 7.47 16.19
N GLU A 247 0.51 7.43 16.99
CA GLU A 247 0.08 8.54 17.85
C GLU A 247 -0.16 9.87 17.10
N GLY A 248 -0.67 9.76 15.86
CA GLY A 248 -0.94 10.93 15.02
C GLY A 248 0.29 11.65 14.50
N GLN A 249 1.45 11.01 14.54
CA GLN A 249 2.68 11.42 13.89
C GLN A 249 3.09 10.41 12.82
N VAL A 250 3.62 10.89 11.70
CA VAL A 250 4.15 10.08 10.62
C VAL A 250 5.66 9.99 10.70
N TYR A 251 6.17 8.82 10.37
CA TYR A 251 7.59 8.48 10.41
C TYR A 251 7.98 7.73 9.15
N PHE A 252 9.28 7.74 8.85
CA PHE A 252 9.90 6.73 7.99
C PHE A 252 11.25 6.31 8.58
N ALA A 253 11.72 5.13 8.21
CA ALA A 253 13.05 4.63 8.55
C ALA A 253 13.53 3.65 7.47
N ASP A 254 14.84 3.47 7.39
CA ASP A 254 15.44 2.33 6.73
C ASP A 254 15.12 1.05 7.53
N ILE A 255 14.71 -0.02 6.87
CA ILE A 255 14.34 -1.26 7.54
C ILE A 255 15.51 -1.92 8.29
N GLU A 256 16.75 -1.59 7.94
CA GLU A 256 17.96 -2.03 8.64
C GLU A 256 18.32 -1.13 9.84
N ARG A 257 17.67 0.05 9.98
CA ARG A 257 17.91 1.07 11.02
C ARG A 257 16.61 1.57 11.62
N LEU A 258 15.75 0.66 12.06
CA LEU A 258 14.43 0.97 12.60
C LEU A 258 14.45 1.72 13.96
N ASP A 259 15.59 1.77 14.63
CA ASP A 259 15.82 2.54 15.86
C ASP A 259 16.11 4.03 15.62
N GLU A 260 16.26 4.44 14.36
CA GLU A 260 16.52 5.83 13.94
C GLU A 260 15.37 6.42 13.08
N PRO A 261 14.12 6.44 13.56
CA PRO A 261 13.00 6.92 12.76
C PRO A 261 13.09 8.43 12.53
N VAL A 262 12.84 8.84 11.30
CA VAL A 262 12.77 10.24 10.87
C VAL A 262 11.32 10.68 10.79
N SER A 263 11.03 11.92 11.22
CA SER A 263 9.70 12.53 11.11
C SER A 263 9.80 13.95 10.51
N PRO A 264 8.73 14.43 9.85
CA PRO A 264 8.73 15.80 9.34
C PRO A 264 8.82 16.82 10.48
N PRO A 265 9.44 17.98 10.22
CA PRO A 265 9.53 19.06 11.20
C PRO A 265 8.16 19.53 11.75
N GLY A 266 8.20 20.25 12.85
CA GLY A 266 7.04 20.82 13.50
C GLY A 266 6.22 19.81 14.30
N GLU A 267 5.23 20.32 15.05
CA GLU A 267 4.36 19.52 15.91
C GLU A 267 3.25 18.82 15.09
N ALA A 268 3.04 17.55 15.32
CA ALA A 268 2.01 16.75 14.66
C ALA A 268 0.61 17.05 15.21
N ASN A 269 0.49 17.42 16.47
CA ASN A 269 -0.78 17.67 17.17
C ASN A 269 -1.79 16.52 17.00
N PHE A 270 -1.32 15.27 16.95
CA PHE A 270 -2.11 14.06 16.70
C PHE A 270 -2.92 14.08 15.39
N ARG A 271 -2.43 14.76 14.35
CA ARG A 271 -3.19 15.02 13.13
C ARG A 271 -2.60 14.40 11.87
N ARG A 272 -1.32 13.97 11.88
CA ARG A 272 -0.63 13.44 10.71
C ARG A 272 -0.96 11.97 10.52
N LYS A 273 -1.46 11.59 9.34
CA LYS A 273 -1.86 10.22 8.99
C LYS A 273 -1.56 9.86 7.54
N ASN A 274 -1.67 8.58 7.24
CA ASN A 274 -1.59 8.03 5.89
C ASN A 274 -0.26 8.39 5.22
N ALA A 275 0.85 8.07 5.93
CA ALA A 275 2.20 8.26 5.42
C ALA A 275 2.42 7.47 4.13
N THR A 276 3.04 8.11 3.15
CA THR A 276 3.53 7.47 1.93
C THR A 276 4.92 7.98 1.61
N VAL A 277 5.82 7.07 1.22
CA VAL A 277 7.24 7.34 1.00
C VAL A 277 7.69 6.85 -0.37
N ALA A 278 8.58 7.61 -1.00
CA ALA A 278 9.35 7.18 -2.16
C ALA A 278 10.77 7.73 -2.05
N VAL A 279 11.74 7.01 -2.60
CA VAL A 279 13.16 7.39 -2.61
C VAL A 279 13.69 7.31 -4.03
N ASN A 280 14.42 8.31 -4.48
CA ASN A 280 15.02 8.35 -5.81
C ASN A 280 16.46 7.80 -5.83
N ASP A 281 17.03 7.66 -7.02
CA ASP A 281 18.39 7.11 -7.21
C ASP A 281 19.51 7.97 -6.58
N ARG A 282 19.20 9.16 -6.11
CA ARG A 282 20.14 10.01 -5.36
C ARG A 282 20.05 9.85 -3.85
N GLY A 283 19.13 8.98 -3.38
CA GLY A 283 18.80 8.82 -1.98
C GLY A 283 17.88 9.91 -1.43
N ASP A 284 17.44 10.90 -2.25
CA ASP A 284 16.45 11.87 -1.79
C ASP A 284 15.14 11.15 -1.50
N THR A 285 14.54 11.42 -0.35
CA THR A 285 13.31 10.77 0.12
C THR A 285 12.17 11.78 0.17
N LEU A 286 11.06 11.47 -0.48
CA LEU A 286 9.81 12.21 -0.33
C LEU A 286 8.88 11.48 0.64
N LEU A 287 8.51 12.13 1.73
CA LEU A 287 7.43 11.71 2.62
C LEU A 287 6.23 12.60 2.39
N ALA A 288 5.06 12.00 2.10
CA ALA A 288 3.80 12.74 2.02
C ALA A 288 2.76 12.14 2.98
N TRP A 289 1.84 12.98 3.46
CA TRP A 289 0.82 12.58 4.44
C TRP A 289 -0.43 13.45 4.37
N GLY A 290 -1.52 13.00 4.99
CA GLY A 290 -2.69 13.81 5.28
C GLY A 290 -2.56 14.48 6.64
N ASP A 291 -2.83 15.78 6.72
CA ASP A 291 -2.98 16.50 7.98
C ASP A 291 -4.46 16.73 8.28
N GLY A 292 -4.90 16.27 9.46
CA GLY A 292 -6.28 16.40 9.92
C GLY A 292 -7.30 15.56 9.15
N PRO A 293 -6.98 14.36 8.62
CA PRO A 293 -8.02 13.55 8.03
C PRO A 293 -8.98 13.03 9.10
N GLY A 294 -10.22 12.90 8.71
CA GLY A 294 -11.28 12.29 9.50
C GLY A 294 -12.02 11.26 8.64
N PHE A 295 -13.04 10.60 9.21
CA PHE A 295 -13.77 9.56 8.49
C PHE A 295 -14.41 10.06 7.17
N MET A 296 -14.85 11.32 7.15
CA MET A 296 -15.49 11.96 5.98
C MET A 296 -14.67 13.12 5.41
N SER A 297 -13.37 13.20 5.74
CA SER A 297 -12.46 14.25 5.27
C SER A 297 -11.08 13.66 5.05
N GLY A 298 -10.52 13.83 3.86
CA GLY A 298 -9.14 13.39 3.54
C GLY A 298 -8.07 14.27 4.20
N GLY A 299 -8.43 15.41 4.76
CA GLY A 299 -7.48 16.37 5.31
C GLY A 299 -6.73 17.15 4.24
N THR A 300 -5.67 17.84 4.65
CA THR A 300 -4.78 18.58 3.75
C THR A 300 -3.58 17.71 3.40
N LEU A 301 -3.22 17.64 2.12
CA LEU A 301 -1.98 17.00 1.70
C LEU A 301 -0.79 17.86 2.10
N HIS A 302 0.15 17.25 2.81
CA HIS A 302 1.47 17.80 3.11
C HIS A 302 2.57 16.87 2.60
N TRP A 303 3.73 17.41 2.35
CA TRP A 303 4.94 16.65 2.02
C TRP A 303 6.19 17.36 2.50
N GLN A 304 7.25 16.58 2.69
CA GLN A 304 8.59 17.05 2.98
C GLN A 304 9.60 16.21 2.20
N LEU A 305 10.55 16.87 1.58
CA LEU A 305 11.72 16.23 0.97
C LEU A 305 12.84 16.13 2.01
N PHE A 306 13.55 15.00 2.01
CA PHE A 306 14.72 14.74 2.84
C PHE A 306 15.91 14.38 1.96
N ASP A 307 17.11 14.67 2.42
CA ASP A 307 18.33 14.18 1.79
C ASP A 307 18.62 12.71 2.20
N ALA A 308 19.69 12.12 1.61
CA ALA A 308 20.09 10.74 1.91
C ALA A 308 20.46 10.50 3.38
N ASP A 309 20.83 11.54 4.12
CA ASP A 309 21.08 11.46 5.56
C ASP A 309 19.80 11.61 6.42
N GLY A 310 18.63 11.71 5.79
CA GLY A 310 17.36 11.91 6.49
C GLY A 310 17.15 13.33 7.02
N ARG A 311 17.93 14.33 6.54
CA ARG A 311 17.75 15.72 6.94
C ARG A 311 16.73 16.42 6.06
N PRO A 312 15.78 17.18 6.65
CA PRO A 312 14.80 17.93 5.86
C PRO A 312 15.50 18.91 4.89
N ARG A 313 15.11 18.88 3.62
CA ARG A 313 15.47 19.89 2.62
C ARG A 313 14.37 20.94 2.56
N GLY A 314 14.67 22.14 2.04
CA GLY A 314 13.74 23.27 2.01
C GLY A 314 12.46 23.08 1.19
N ASP A 315 12.28 21.94 0.56
CA ASP A 315 11.13 21.60 -0.29
C ASP A 315 10.02 20.93 0.52
N GLU A 316 9.48 21.65 1.49
CA GLU A 316 8.20 21.30 2.13
C GLU A 316 7.05 21.95 1.39
N GLY A 317 5.86 21.37 1.49
CA GLY A 317 4.70 21.97 0.87
C GLY A 317 3.38 21.36 1.33
N SER A 318 2.31 22.03 0.90
CA SER A 318 0.95 21.56 1.06
C SER A 318 0.14 21.84 -0.20
N ALA A 319 -0.85 21.01 -0.48
CA ALA A 319 -1.77 21.26 -1.58
C ALA A 319 -2.82 22.30 -1.16
N SER A 320 -3.18 23.19 -2.09
CA SER A 320 -4.26 24.16 -1.89
C SER A 320 -5.65 23.52 -1.82
N GLU A 321 -5.78 22.33 -2.42
CA GLU A 321 -7.01 21.56 -2.41
C GLU A 321 -6.91 20.40 -1.45
N PRO A 322 -7.98 20.09 -0.67
CA PRO A 322 -7.95 18.98 0.27
C PRO A 322 -7.87 17.63 -0.43
N ILE A 323 -7.33 16.63 0.25
CA ILE A 323 -7.46 15.23 -0.18
C ILE A 323 -8.95 14.87 -0.21
N PRO A 324 -9.47 14.21 -1.25
CA PRO A 324 -10.87 13.79 -1.27
C PRO A 324 -11.22 12.94 -0.04
N ALA A 325 -12.46 13.03 0.41
CA ALA A 325 -12.95 12.22 1.51
C ALA A 325 -12.66 10.72 1.24
N ARG A 326 -12.16 10.01 2.23
CA ARG A 326 -11.82 8.59 2.17
C ARG A 326 -10.68 8.25 1.20
N SER A 327 -9.92 9.23 0.75
CA SER A 327 -8.74 9.04 -0.11
C SER A 327 -7.44 9.27 0.65
N VAL A 328 -6.35 8.86 0.05
CA VAL A 328 -4.97 9.01 0.54
C VAL A 328 -4.07 9.48 -0.58
N PRO A 329 -2.93 10.11 -0.27
CA PRO A 329 -1.90 10.34 -1.27
C PRO A 329 -1.16 9.03 -1.59
N THR A 330 -0.67 8.94 -2.80
CA THR A 330 0.33 7.95 -3.25
C THR A 330 1.46 8.68 -3.94
N VAL A 331 2.68 8.14 -3.83
CA VAL A 331 3.89 8.74 -4.39
C VAL A 331 4.62 7.77 -5.30
N ALA A 332 5.31 8.28 -6.29
CA ALA A 332 6.22 7.52 -7.14
C ALA A 332 7.40 8.40 -7.60
N VAL A 333 8.47 7.77 -8.07
CA VAL A 333 9.66 8.41 -8.61
C VAL A 333 9.72 8.24 -10.11
N ARG A 334 9.93 9.31 -10.85
CA ARG A 334 10.18 9.25 -12.31
C ARG A 334 11.63 8.89 -12.60
N PRO A 335 11.93 8.41 -13.82
CA PRO A 335 13.31 8.10 -14.23
C PRO A 335 14.29 9.29 -14.13
N ASP A 336 13.80 10.52 -14.19
CA ASP A 336 14.61 11.74 -14.00
C ASP A 336 14.90 12.05 -12.52
N GLY A 337 14.40 11.22 -11.60
CA GLY A 337 14.51 11.37 -10.15
C GLY A 337 13.54 12.37 -9.55
N SER A 338 12.60 12.93 -10.33
CA SER A 338 11.53 13.78 -9.81
C SER A 338 10.41 12.94 -9.18
N PHE A 339 9.74 13.53 -8.18
CA PHE A 339 8.64 12.86 -7.50
C PHE A 339 7.28 13.23 -8.06
N VAL A 340 6.37 12.28 -8.01
CA VAL A 340 4.95 12.48 -8.32
C VAL A 340 4.12 12.16 -7.09
N ILE A 341 3.23 13.06 -6.71
CA ILE A 341 2.19 12.83 -5.69
C ILE A 341 0.84 12.83 -6.42
N VAL A 342 0.05 11.75 -6.25
CA VAL A 342 -1.34 11.65 -6.73
C VAL A 342 -2.27 11.53 -5.52
N PHE A 343 -3.40 12.25 -5.53
CA PHE A 343 -4.38 12.29 -4.41
C PHE A 343 -5.79 12.63 -4.86
#